data_f98841d351e395cbdb754d0cb3c0dd3f
#
_entry.id   f98841d351e395cbdb754d0cb3c0dd3f
#
_cell.length_a   1.000
_cell.length_b   1.000
_cell.length_c   1.000
_cell.angle_alpha   90.00
_cell.angle_beta   90.00
_cell.angle_gamma   90.00
#
_symmetry.space_group_name_H-M   'P 1'
#
loop_
_entity.id
_entity.type
_entity.pdbx_description
1 polymer ?
#
loop_
_entity_poly.entity_id
_entity_poly.type
_entity_poly.pdbx_seq_one_letter_code
_entity_poly.pdbx_strand_id
1 'polypeptide(L)'
;AMVRTGKTPQERAEDMAAGKLDITKLPTCTQEEAAEALKPVIKKTFEKIDAQIAKRKEYLSTIGEGPEPYIYVIVATGNIYEDVVQAQAAARQGADVIAVIRTTAQSLLDYVPYGPTTEGFGGTYATQENFRIMRKALDEVGEEVGRYIRLCNYSSGMCMPEIAAMGALERLDMMLNDAIYGILFRDINMQRTLVDQFMSRVIIGYCGIIFNSGEDNYLTTDDAIEAAHTVTASQFINEQFAVLANIPEEQMGLGHAFEMDP
;
A
#
# COMPACT_ATOMS: atom_id res chain seq x y z
N ALA A 1 -27.10 -0.39 0.06
CA ALA A 1 -27.74 0.86 0.52
C ALA A 1 -27.81 1.90 -0.59
N MET A 2 -26.69 2.28 -1.23
CA MET A 2 -26.65 3.29 -2.31
C MET A 2 -27.68 3.02 -3.40
N VAL A 3 -27.71 1.82 -3.96
CA VAL A 3 -28.66 1.40 -5.01
C VAL A 3 -30.12 1.65 -4.61
N ARG A 4 -30.45 1.32 -3.37
CA ARG A 4 -31.87 1.38 -2.90
C ARG A 4 -32.29 2.77 -2.44
N THR A 5 -31.38 3.67 -2.19
CA THR A 5 -31.67 4.98 -1.60
C THR A 5 -31.24 6.14 -2.48
N GLY A 6 -30.44 5.92 -3.50
CA GLY A 6 -29.91 6.94 -4.39
C GLY A 6 -28.96 7.95 -3.73
N LYS A 7 -28.52 7.70 -2.50
CA LYS A 7 -27.62 8.56 -1.74
C LYS A 7 -26.19 8.06 -1.81
N THR A 8 -25.22 8.95 -1.57
CA THR A 8 -23.80 8.65 -1.56
C THR A 8 -23.39 7.70 -0.41
N PRO A 9 -22.24 7.04 -0.47
CA PRO A 9 -21.71 6.23 0.62
C PRO A 9 -21.63 7.02 1.94
N GLN A 10 -21.16 8.26 1.88
CA GLN A 10 -21.01 9.13 3.05
C GLN A 10 -22.35 9.42 3.71
N GLU A 11 -23.36 9.85 2.93
CA GLU A 11 -24.72 10.09 3.46
C GLU A 11 -25.33 8.83 4.09
N ARG A 12 -25.00 7.64 3.54
CA ARG A 12 -25.47 6.37 4.12
C ARG A 12 -24.75 6.05 5.42
N ALA A 13 -23.46 6.28 5.51
CA ALA A 13 -22.70 6.12 6.74
C ALA A 13 -23.23 7.04 7.86
N GLU A 14 -23.52 8.28 7.53
CA GLU A 14 -24.12 9.26 8.46
C GLU A 14 -25.53 8.84 8.92
N ASP A 15 -26.37 8.36 7.99
CA ASP A 15 -27.69 7.85 8.34
C ASP A 15 -27.62 6.61 9.23
N MET A 16 -26.66 5.74 9.02
CA MET A 16 -26.41 4.57 9.88
C MET A 16 -25.95 4.99 11.27
N ALA A 17 -24.96 5.90 11.35
CA ALA A 17 -24.45 6.42 12.61
C ALA A 17 -25.54 7.15 13.41
N ALA A 18 -26.46 7.83 12.73
CA ALA A 18 -27.60 8.50 13.34
C ALA A 18 -28.77 7.58 13.66
N GLY A 19 -28.67 6.27 13.42
CA GLY A 19 -29.73 5.29 13.62
C GLY A 19 -30.93 5.44 12.67
N LYS A 20 -30.79 6.22 11.60
CA LYS A 20 -31.85 6.45 10.61
C LYS A 20 -31.93 5.36 9.53
N LEU A 21 -30.86 4.58 9.37
CA LEU A 21 -30.76 3.53 8.38
C LEU A 21 -30.27 2.24 9.01
N ASP A 22 -31.07 1.18 8.86
CA ASP A 22 -30.69 -0.18 9.17
C ASP A 22 -30.48 -0.93 7.83
N ILE A 23 -29.21 -1.18 7.48
CA ILE A 23 -28.87 -1.83 6.21
C ILE A 23 -29.37 -3.27 6.13
N THR A 24 -29.59 -3.94 7.26
CA THR A 24 -30.09 -5.32 7.30
C THR A 24 -31.53 -5.44 6.84
N LYS A 25 -32.28 -4.34 6.85
CA LYS A 25 -33.67 -4.26 6.40
C LYS A 25 -33.83 -3.86 4.94
N LEU A 26 -32.73 -3.51 4.27
CA LEU A 26 -32.78 -3.15 2.85
C LEU A 26 -32.80 -4.42 1.98
N PRO A 27 -33.59 -4.40 0.89
CA PRO A 27 -33.50 -5.49 -0.08
C PRO A 27 -32.08 -5.53 -0.70
N THR A 28 -31.59 -6.74 -0.92
CA THR A 28 -30.34 -6.94 -1.66
C THR A 28 -30.42 -6.37 -3.08
N CYS A 29 -29.31 -6.00 -3.65
CA CYS A 29 -29.21 -5.62 -5.05
C CYS A 29 -28.46 -6.69 -5.85
N THR A 30 -28.64 -6.69 -7.17
CA THR A 30 -27.85 -7.54 -8.05
C THR A 30 -26.42 -6.99 -8.20
N GLN A 31 -25.55 -7.80 -8.75
CA GLN A 31 -24.18 -7.42 -9.02
C GLN A 31 -24.11 -6.27 -10.03
N GLU A 32 -24.95 -6.33 -11.06
CA GLU A 32 -25.07 -5.32 -12.10
C GLU A 32 -25.57 -3.97 -11.53
N GLU A 33 -26.60 -3.99 -10.68
CA GLU A 33 -27.11 -2.80 -10.00
C GLU A 33 -26.03 -2.16 -9.11
N ALA A 34 -25.25 -2.97 -8.41
CA ALA A 34 -24.15 -2.50 -7.57
C ALA A 34 -23.03 -1.89 -8.43
N ALA A 35 -22.65 -2.55 -9.52
CA ALA A 35 -21.63 -2.06 -10.43
C ALA A 35 -22.01 -0.70 -11.04
N GLU A 36 -23.25 -0.55 -11.51
CA GLU A 36 -23.73 0.73 -12.05
C GLU A 36 -23.71 1.86 -11.01
N ALA A 37 -24.12 1.57 -9.79
CA ALA A 37 -24.12 2.56 -8.71
C ALA A 37 -22.70 2.99 -8.30
N LEU A 38 -21.70 2.12 -8.46
CA LEU A 38 -20.31 2.40 -8.10
C LEU A 38 -19.52 3.09 -9.22
N LYS A 39 -19.92 2.98 -10.48
CA LYS A 39 -19.22 3.57 -11.62
C LYS A 39 -18.80 5.04 -11.42
N PRO A 40 -19.66 5.95 -10.95
CA PRO A 40 -19.28 7.36 -10.76
C PRO A 40 -18.21 7.53 -9.67
N VAL A 41 -18.28 6.71 -8.62
CA VAL A 41 -17.31 6.74 -7.51
C VAL A 41 -15.95 6.24 -8.00
N ILE A 42 -15.96 5.11 -8.69
CA ILE A 42 -14.76 4.49 -9.28
C ILE A 42 -14.11 5.45 -10.27
N LYS A 43 -14.89 6.04 -11.19
CA LYS A 43 -14.38 7.01 -12.17
C LYS A 43 -13.67 8.18 -11.48
N LYS A 44 -14.30 8.76 -10.46
CA LYS A 44 -13.69 9.85 -9.69
C LYS A 44 -12.40 9.44 -8.97
N THR A 45 -12.32 8.19 -8.53
CA THR A 45 -11.12 7.65 -7.89
C THR A 45 -10.00 7.50 -8.92
N PHE A 46 -10.29 6.95 -10.10
CA PHE A 46 -9.31 6.84 -11.18
C PHE A 46 -8.78 8.21 -11.61
N GLU A 47 -9.65 9.21 -11.78
CA GLU A 47 -9.23 10.58 -12.12
C GLU A 47 -8.22 11.14 -11.12
N LYS A 48 -8.38 10.84 -9.82
CA LYS A 48 -7.41 11.24 -8.79
C LYS A 48 -6.11 10.46 -8.89
N ILE A 49 -6.17 9.16 -9.12
CA ILE A 49 -4.99 8.31 -9.28
C ILE A 49 -4.20 8.74 -10.53
N ASP A 50 -4.87 8.98 -11.64
CA ASP A 50 -4.23 9.45 -12.88
C ASP A 50 -3.51 10.78 -12.68
N ALA A 51 -4.10 11.68 -11.88
CA ALA A 51 -3.44 12.93 -11.51
C ALA A 51 -2.17 12.70 -10.68
N GLN A 52 -2.15 11.72 -9.79
CA GLN A 52 -0.95 11.36 -9.01
C GLN A 52 0.12 10.70 -9.90
N ILE A 53 -0.29 9.85 -10.85
CA ILE A 53 0.63 9.28 -11.84
C ILE A 53 1.28 10.38 -12.68
N ALA A 54 0.49 11.33 -13.17
CA ALA A 54 1.00 12.47 -13.92
C ALA A 54 1.99 13.30 -13.09
N LYS A 55 1.65 13.58 -11.84
CA LYS A 55 2.53 14.31 -10.91
C LYS A 55 3.83 13.58 -10.63
N ARG A 56 3.82 12.26 -10.47
CA ARG A 56 5.06 11.46 -10.35
C ARG A 56 5.95 11.64 -11.57
N LYS A 57 5.37 11.50 -12.77
CA LYS A 57 6.11 11.68 -14.03
C LYS A 57 6.72 13.07 -14.16
N GLU A 58 5.99 14.10 -13.74
CA GLU A 58 6.47 15.48 -13.71
C GLU A 58 7.69 15.63 -12.79
N TYR A 59 7.61 15.15 -11.55
CA TYR A 59 8.75 15.19 -10.61
C TYR A 59 9.98 14.46 -11.16
N LEU A 60 9.79 13.23 -11.64
CA LEU A 60 10.90 12.44 -12.24
C LEU A 60 11.54 13.14 -13.43
N SER A 61 10.75 13.84 -14.25
CA SER A 61 11.28 14.57 -15.41
C SER A 61 11.95 15.89 -15.05
N THR A 62 11.59 16.52 -13.94
CA THR A 62 12.08 17.86 -13.54
C THR A 62 13.28 17.82 -12.62
N ILE A 63 13.26 16.96 -11.61
CA ILE A 63 14.37 16.86 -10.64
C ILE A 63 15.18 15.57 -10.77
N GLY A 64 14.67 14.59 -11.54
CA GLY A 64 15.33 13.29 -11.68
C GLY A 64 15.31 12.44 -10.42
N GLU A 65 16.05 11.36 -10.43
CA GLU A 65 16.19 10.42 -9.32
C GLU A 65 17.65 10.06 -9.08
N GLY A 66 17.94 9.40 -7.95
CA GLY A 66 19.29 8.94 -7.62
C GLY A 66 19.77 7.82 -8.54
N PRO A 67 21.08 7.51 -8.49
CA PRO A 67 21.65 6.41 -9.26
C PRO A 67 21.25 5.06 -8.69
N GLU A 68 21.12 4.06 -9.53
CA GLU A 68 20.96 2.68 -9.10
C GLU A 68 22.31 2.05 -8.66
N PRO A 69 22.28 1.12 -7.69
CA PRO A 69 21.12 0.65 -6.92
C PRO A 69 20.63 1.67 -5.91
N TYR A 70 19.31 1.77 -5.73
CA TYR A 70 18.71 2.69 -4.77
C TYR A 70 19.05 2.32 -3.33
N ILE A 71 19.38 3.31 -2.53
CA ILE A 71 19.51 3.16 -1.08
C ILE A 71 18.12 3.22 -0.44
N TYR A 72 17.72 2.11 0.15
CA TYR A 72 16.42 1.92 0.79
C TYR A 72 16.54 2.03 2.30
N VAL A 73 15.73 2.89 2.91
CA VAL A 73 15.70 3.11 4.36
C VAL A 73 14.28 2.99 4.89
N ILE A 74 14.13 2.24 5.96
CA ILE A 74 12.85 2.08 6.68
C ILE A 74 12.81 3.06 7.83
N VAL A 75 11.67 3.75 7.99
CA VAL A 75 11.37 4.59 9.15
C VAL A 75 10.13 4.05 9.85
N ALA A 76 10.24 3.70 11.11
CA ALA A 76 9.28 2.85 11.80
C ALA A 76 9.21 3.09 13.31
N THR A 77 9.19 4.33 13.75
CA THR A 77 9.09 4.65 15.18
C THR A 77 7.71 4.38 15.76
N GLY A 78 6.70 4.22 14.91
CA GLY A 78 5.29 4.16 15.32
C GLY A 78 4.65 5.55 15.49
N ASN A 79 5.40 6.60 15.24
CA ASN A 79 4.92 7.98 15.22
C ASN A 79 5.30 8.64 13.89
N ILE A 80 4.33 8.92 13.04
CA ILE A 80 4.57 9.45 11.70
C ILE A 80 5.34 10.77 11.69
N TYR A 81 5.19 11.59 12.70
CA TYR A 81 5.90 12.88 12.78
C TYR A 81 7.38 12.69 13.10
N GLU A 82 7.74 11.69 13.90
CA GLU A 82 9.13 11.29 14.12
C GLU A 82 9.71 10.57 12.88
N ASP A 83 8.91 9.74 12.25
CA ASP A 83 9.28 9.07 10.99
C ASP A 83 9.61 10.07 9.88
N VAL A 84 8.88 11.19 9.79
CA VAL A 84 9.18 12.29 8.87
C VAL A 84 10.57 12.89 9.13
N VAL A 85 10.92 13.14 10.38
CA VAL A 85 12.25 13.69 10.74
C VAL A 85 13.36 12.72 10.31
N GLN A 86 13.20 11.44 10.60
CA GLN A 86 14.15 10.40 10.21
C GLN A 86 14.24 10.26 8.69
N ALA A 87 13.10 10.26 7.99
CA ALA A 87 13.03 10.15 6.54
C ALA A 87 13.78 11.30 5.83
N GLN A 88 13.54 12.53 6.27
CA GLN A 88 14.23 13.69 5.72
C GLN A 88 15.73 13.66 6.01
N ALA A 89 16.14 13.23 7.22
CA ALA A 89 17.54 13.04 7.55
C ALA A 89 18.22 11.97 6.67
N ALA A 90 17.56 10.84 6.47
CA ALA A 90 18.03 9.76 5.61
C ALA A 90 18.15 10.21 4.14
N ALA A 91 17.17 10.95 3.62
CA ALA A 91 17.20 11.50 2.26
C ALA A 91 18.40 12.46 2.05
N ARG A 92 18.68 13.33 3.03
CA ARG A 92 19.86 14.22 2.98
C ARG A 92 21.18 13.45 2.99
N GLN A 93 21.19 12.24 3.55
CA GLN A 93 22.37 11.37 3.59
C GLN A 93 22.47 10.38 2.44
N GLY A 94 21.55 10.44 1.49
CA GLY A 94 21.66 9.67 0.27
C GLY A 94 20.59 8.58 0.09
N ALA A 95 19.62 8.46 0.98
CA ALA A 95 18.51 7.52 0.77
C ALA A 95 17.67 7.93 -0.44
N ASP A 96 17.37 6.98 -1.31
CA ASP A 96 16.58 7.16 -2.52
C ASP A 96 15.15 6.67 -2.36
N VAL A 97 14.94 5.71 -1.47
CA VAL A 97 13.63 5.12 -1.14
C VAL A 97 13.44 5.16 0.36
N ILE A 98 12.32 5.72 0.79
CA ILE A 98 11.90 5.70 2.19
C ILE A 98 10.67 4.80 2.31
N ALA A 99 10.79 3.77 3.12
CA ALA A 99 9.67 2.93 3.49
C ALA A 99 9.04 3.41 4.78
N VAL A 100 7.78 3.77 4.71
CA VAL A 100 6.95 4.05 5.87
C VAL A 100 6.20 2.78 6.26
N ILE A 101 6.27 2.42 7.52
CA ILE A 101 5.53 1.26 8.01
C ILE A 101 4.02 1.58 8.03
N ARG A 102 3.25 0.59 7.60
CA ARG A 102 1.82 0.54 7.83
C ARG A 102 1.53 0.44 9.32
N THR A 103 0.35 0.82 9.72
CA THR A 103 -0.03 0.75 11.11
C THR A 103 -0.17 -0.70 11.59
N THR A 104 0.14 -0.95 12.86
CA THR A 104 0.11 -2.28 13.47
C THR A 104 -1.26 -2.98 13.40
N ALA A 105 -2.34 -2.20 13.35
CA ALA A 105 -3.72 -2.69 13.36
C ALA A 105 -4.39 -2.67 11.98
N GLN A 106 -3.65 -2.68 10.89
CA GLN A 106 -4.17 -2.54 9.53
C GLN A 106 -5.15 -3.66 9.11
N SER A 107 -5.07 -4.84 9.71
CA SER A 107 -6.02 -5.92 9.49
C SER A 107 -7.31 -5.75 10.29
N LEU A 108 -7.39 -4.75 11.16
CA LEU A 108 -8.54 -4.42 11.99
C LEU A 108 -9.20 -3.13 11.50
N LEU A 109 -9.69 -3.15 10.25
CA LEU A 109 -10.27 -1.99 9.58
C LEU A 109 -11.35 -1.26 10.38
N ASP A 110 -12.03 -1.99 11.25
CA ASP A 110 -13.24 -1.50 11.92
C ASP A 110 -12.99 -0.80 13.26
N TYR A 111 -11.76 -0.91 13.81
CA TYR A 111 -11.48 -0.49 15.19
C TYR A 111 -10.55 0.70 15.32
N VAL A 112 -10.13 1.28 14.21
CA VAL A 112 -9.05 2.23 14.25
C VAL A 112 -9.54 3.63 13.99
N PRO A 113 -9.23 4.60 14.88
CA PRO A 113 -9.65 5.97 14.71
C PRO A 113 -9.06 6.57 13.43
N TYR A 114 -9.82 7.47 12.82
CA TYR A 114 -9.36 8.27 11.71
C TYR A 114 -8.26 9.23 12.17
N GLY A 115 -7.20 9.37 11.38
CA GLY A 115 -6.11 10.29 11.64
C GLY A 115 -4.73 9.66 11.49
N PRO A 116 -3.66 10.42 11.68
CA PRO A 116 -2.29 9.92 11.58
C PRO A 116 -1.95 8.98 12.73
N THR A 117 -0.98 8.11 12.50
CA THR A 117 -0.47 7.20 13.51
C THR A 117 0.60 7.90 14.35
N THR A 118 0.36 8.04 15.64
CA THR A 118 1.30 8.69 16.58
C THR A 118 1.82 7.77 17.68
N GLU A 119 1.19 6.59 17.86
CA GLU A 119 1.53 5.63 18.92
C GLU A 119 1.60 4.19 18.39
N GLY A 120 1.95 4.00 17.13
CA GLY A 120 1.99 2.69 16.48
C GLY A 120 0.60 2.08 16.22
N PHE A 121 -0.47 2.80 16.47
CA PHE A 121 -1.84 2.37 16.23
C PHE A 121 -2.45 3.16 15.09
N GLY A 122 -3.29 2.49 14.35
CA GLY A 122 -4.03 3.09 13.28
C GLY A 122 -4.64 2.00 12.39
N GLY A 123 -5.56 2.36 11.52
CA GLY A 123 -6.13 1.47 10.52
C GLY A 123 -5.79 1.91 9.11
N THR A 124 -6.59 1.46 8.19
CA THR A 124 -6.41 1.75 6.77
C THR A 124 -6.41 3.26 6.49
N TYR A 125 -7.28 4.01 7.13
CA TYR A 125 -7.32 5.47 6.98
C TYR A 125 -6.10 6.18 7.61
N ALA A 126 -5.61 5.68 8.72
CA ALA A 126 -4.37 6.18 9.31
C ALA A 126 -3.18 5.88 8.39
N THR A 127 -3.16 4.73 7.72
CA THR A 127 -2.16 4.39 6.73
C THR A 127 -2.17 5.39 5.56
N GLN A 128 -3.33 5.75 5.03
CA GLN A 128 -3.44 6.77 3.98
C GLN A 128 -2.96 8.14 4.46
N GLU A 129 -3.32 8.54 5.68
CA GLU A 129 -2.85 9.79 6.28
C GLU A 129 -1.32 9.81 6.43
N ASN A 130 -0.73 8.69 6.88
CA ASN A 130 0.72 8.55 6.97
C ASN A 130 1.39 8.69 5.58
N PHE A 131 0.82 8.11 4.53
CA PHE A 131 1.33 8.29 3.16
C PHE A 131 1.32 9.75 2.75
N ARG A 132 0.22 10.47 3.03
CA ARG A 132 0.09 11.88 2.68
C ARG A 132 1.10 12.75 3.41
N ILE A 133 1.26 12.54 4.72
CA ILE A 133 2.22 13.27 5.55
C ILE A 133 3.66 12.99 5.05
N MET A 134 4.00 11.71 4.88
CA MET A 134 5.33 11.32 4.42
C MET A 134 5.59 11.80 2.99
N ARG A 135 4.63 11.64 2.06
CA ARG A 135 4.81 12.11 0.68
C ARG A 135 5.11 13.61 0.60
N LYS A 136 4.42 14.41 1.40
CA LYS A 136 4.68 15.84 1.49
C LYS A 136 6.11 16.12 1.97
N ALA A 137 6.53 15.45 3.03
CA ALA A 137 7.87 15.60 3.58
C ALA A 137 8.97 15.17 2.62
N LEU A 138 8.73 14.10 1.84
CA LEU A 138 9.68 13.63 0.82
C LEU A 138 9.72 14.53 -0.41
N ASP A 139 8.63 15.21 -0.77
CA ASP A 139 8.66 16.24 -1.80
C ASP A 139 9.53 17.42 -1.37
N GLU A 140 9.32 17.91 -0.15
CA GLU A 140 10.08 19.04 0.41
C GLU A 140 11.59 18.75 0.45
N VAL A 141 12.00 17.59 0.98
CA VAL A 141 13.42 17.23 1.03
C VAL A 141 13.95 16.85 -0.35
N GLY A 142 13.16 16.29 -1.23
CA GLY A 142 13.53 15.97 -2.60
C GLY A 142 13.89 17.23 -3.40
N GLU A 143 13.11 18.29 -3.26
CA GLU A 143 13.43 19.60 -3.84
C GLU A 143 14.72 20.19 -3.26
N GLU A 144 14.95 20.02 -1.94
CA GLU A 144 16.15 20.48 -1.25
C GLU A 144 17.42 19.77 -1.76
N VAL A 145 17.37 18.44 -1.91
CA VAL A 145 18.54 17.62 -2.32
C VAL A 145 18.66 17.44 -3.84
N GLY A 146 17.70 17.96 -4.60
CA GLY A 146 17.71 17.93 -6.07
C GLY A 146 17.50 16.55 -6.69
N ARG A 147 16.75 15.66 -6.02
CA ARG A 147 16.34 14.35 -6.55
C ARG A 147 15.02 13.88 -5.97
N TYR A 148 14.27 13.12 -6.75
CA TYR A 148 13.02 12.53 -6.32
C TYR A 148 13.27 11.39 -5.32
N ILE A 149 12.65 11.48 -4.14
CA ILE A 149 12.73 10.44 -3.12
C ILE A 149 11.45 9.58 -3.21
N ARG A 150 11.63 8.30 -3.46
CA ARG A 150 10.52 7.35 -3.60
C ARG A 150 9.91 7.02 -2.24
N LEU A 151 8.59 6.93 -2.22
CA LEU A 151 7.83 6.47 -1.06
C LEU A 151 7.46 5.00 -1.25
N CYS A 152 7.87 4.17 -0.31
CA CYS A 152 7.54 2.75 -0.26
C CYS A 152 6.66 2.43 0.94
N ASN A 153 5.89 1.38 0.83
CA ASN A 153 5.15 0.78 1.94
C ASN A 153 5.20 -0.73 1.88
N TYR A 154 5.22 -1.35 3.05
CA TYR A 154 5.00 -2.79 3.17
C TYR A 154 3.53 -3.11 3.02
N SER A 155 3.21 -4.17 2.30
CA SER A 155 1.86 -4.66 2.25
C SER A 155 1.83 -6.18 2.18
N SER A 156 1.12 -6.73 3.10
CA SER A 156 0.83 -8.15 3.17
C SER A 156 -0.56 -8.35 3.76
N GLY A 157 -1.20 -9.47 3.44
CA GLY A 157 -2.47 -9.84 4.03
C GLY A 157 -3.70 -9.34 3.28
N MET A 158 -4.83 -9.42 3.96
CA MET A 158 -6.16 -9.26 3.36
C MET A 158 -6.52 -7.82 2.96
N CYS A 159 -5.85 -6.81 3.46
CA CYS A 159 -6.15 -5.41 3.09
C CYS A 159 -5.21 -4.85 2.02
N MET A 160 -4.47 -5.69 1.34
CA MET A 160 -3.49 -5.24 0.36
C MET A 160 -4.10 -4.45 -0.82
N PRO A 161 -5.25 -4.81 -1.39
CA PRO A 161 -5.87 -4.01 -2.45
C PRO A 161 -6.25 -2.60 -1.98
N GLU A 162 -6.79 -2.49 -0.77
CA GLU A 162 -7.16 -1.21 -0.17
C GLU A 162 -5.93 -0.33 0.09
N ILE A 163 -4.85 -0.93 0.59
CA ILE A 163 -3.59 -0.21 0.82
C ILE A 163 -2.97 0.24 -0.50
N ALA A 164 -3.00 -0.61 -1.54
CA ALA A 164 -2.53 -0.24 -2.87
C ALA A 164 -3.31 0.94 -3.45
N ALA A 165 -4.64 0.92 -3.34
CA ALA A 165 -5.49 2.01 -3.81
C ALA A 165 -5.26 3.31 -3.02
N MET A 166 -5.15 3.23 -1.71
CA MET A 166 -4.85 4.39 -0.86
C MET A 166 -3.47 4.95 -1.13
N GLY A 167 -2.47 4.09 -1.30
CA GLY A 167 -1.13 4.48 -1.70
C GLY A 167 -1.12 5.19 -3.06
N ALA A 168 -1.86 4.67 -4.03
CA ALA A 168 -1.99 5.29 -5.34
C ALA A 168 -2.62 6.69 -5.27
N LEU A 169 -3.59 6.91 -4.38
CA LEU A 169 -4.19 8.21 -4.14
C LEU A 169 -3.21 9.23 -3.53
N GLU A 170 -2.19 8.77 -2.83
CA GLU A 170 -1.17 9.59 -2.16
C GLU A 170 0.20 9.51 -2.86
N ARG A 171 0.25 9.05 -4.11
CA ARG A 171 1.47 8.93 -4.92
C ARG A 171 2.53 8.01 -4.30
N LEU A 172 2.11 6.84 -3.82
CA LEU A 172 3.04 5.77 -3.46
C LEU A 172 3.79 5.30 -4.69
N ASP A 173 5.12 5.14 -4.58
CA ASP A 173 6.00 4.81 -5.70
C ASP A 173 6.37 3.33 -5.74
N MET A 174 6.44 2.70 -4.58
CA MET A 174 6.88 1.32 -4.44
C MET A 174 6.06 0.61 -3.37
N MET A 175 5.85 -0.66 -3.57
CA MET A 175 5.15 -1.52 -2.64
C MET A 175 5.93 -2.81 -2.45
N LEU A 176 6.44 -3.00 -1.23
CA LEU A 176 7.11 -4.23 -0.83
C LEU A 176 6.06 -5.24 -0.37
N ASN A 177 6.04 -6.39 -0.98
CA ASN A 177 5.22 -7.49 -0.53
C ASN A 177 6.06 -8.46 0.28
N ASP A 178 5.78 -8.55 1.56
CA ASP A 178 6.31 -9.59 2.41
C ASP A 178 5.89 -10.96 1.90
N ALA A 179 6.65 -11.93 2.28
CA ALA A 179 6.52 -13.29 1.83
C ALA A 179 5.07 -13.81 1.84
N ILE A 180 4.56 -14.13 0.67
CA ILE A 180 3.24 -14.77 0.49
C ILE A 180 3.09 -16.02 1.36
N TYR A 181 4.15 -16.76 1.59
CA TYR A 181 4.10 -17.99 2.39
C TYR A 181 3.61 -17.75 3.82
N GLY A 182 4.06 -16.70 4.48
CA GLY A 182 3.61 -16.35 5.82
C GLY A 182 2.12 -16.05 5.89
N ILE A 183 1.59 -15.48 4.82
CA ILE A 183 0.18 -15.17 4.65
C ILE A 183 -0.62 -16.43 4.36
N LEU A 184 -0.17 -17.25 3.41
CA LEU A 184 -0.89 -18.46 3.00
C LEU A 184 -0.99 -19.50 4.13
N PHE A 185 0.01 -19.61 4.97
CA PHE A 185 0.02 -20.58 6.07
C PHE A 185 -0.61 -20.06 7.38
N ARG A 186 -0.73 -18.76 7.53
CA ARG A 186 -1.27 -18.14 8.75
C ARG A 186 -2.69 -17.65 8.61
N ASP A 187 -3.17 -17.45 7.38
CA ASP A 187 -4.50 -16.89 7.16
C ASP A 187 -5.60 -17.91 7.33
N ILE A 188 -6.67 -17.45 7.98
CA ILE A 188 -7.90 -18.21 8.20
C ILE A 188 -8.60 -18.52 6.87
N ASN A 189 -8.39 -17.70 5.84
CA ASN A 189 -9.02 -17.86 4.53
C ASN A 189 -8.02 -17.67 3.38
N MET A 190 -7.36 -18.76 3.02
CA MET A 190 -6.36 -18.78 1.95
C MET A 190 -6.91 -18.29 0.61
N GLN A 191 -8.15 -18.65 0.25
CA GLN A 191 -8.75 -18.23 -1.02
C GLN A 191 -8.94 -16.72 -1.05
N ARG A 192 -9.42 -16.12 0.03
CA ARG A 192 -9.58 -14.69 0.15
C ARG A 192 -8.24 -13.98 -0.01
N THR A 193 -7.22 -14.48 0.65
CA THR A 193 -5.86 -13.93 0.59
C THR A 193 -5.29 -13.96 -0.81
N LEU A 194 -5.43 -15.08 -1.53
CA LEU A 194 -4.98 -15.18 -2.92
C LEU A 194 -5.69 -14.18 -3.84
N VAL A 195 -7.00 -14.00 -3.67
CA VAL A 195 -7.77 -13.01 -4.44
C VAL A 195 -7.31 -11.59 -4.12
N ASP A 196 -7.13 -11.26 -2.85
CA ASP A 196 -6.66 -9.93 -2.45
C ASP A 196 -5.23 -9.67 -2.95
N GLN A 197 -4.36 -10.65 -2.88
CA GLN A 197 -3.01 -10.58 -3.43
C GLN A 197 -3.03 -10.34 -4.95
N PHE A 198 -3.85 -11.07 -5.70
CA PHE A 198 -3.98 -10.87 -7.14
C PHE A 198 -4.56 -9.49 -7.47
N MET A 199 -5.63 -9.07 -6.80
CA MET A 199 -6.26 -7.77 -7.04
C MET A 199 -5.31 -6.61 -6.73
N SER A 200 -4.48 -6.75 -5.70
CA SER A 200 -3.46 -5.73 -5.41
C SER A 200 -2.48 -5.56 -6.57
N ARG A 201 -2.06 -6.64 -7.25
CA ARG A 201 -1.17 -6.56 -8.43
C ARG A 201 -1.84 -5.85 -9.60
N VAL A 202 -3.13 -6.09 -9.80
CA VAL A 202 -3.89 -5.35 -10.84
C VAL A 202 -3.86 -3.85 -10.57
N ILE A 203 -4.08 -3.44 -9.31
CA ILE A 203 -4.04 -2.02 -8.91
C ILE A 203 -2.62 -1.47 -9.05
N ILE A 204 -1.62 -2.17 -8.56
CA ILE A 204 -0.20 -1.81 -8.63
C ILE A 204 0.21 -1.60 -10.10
N GLY A 205 -0.13 -2.54 -10.99
CA GLY A 205 0.16 -2.45 -12.42
C GLY A 205 -0.47 -1.24 -13.07
N TYR A 206 -1.77 -1.00 -12.81
CA TYR A 206 -2.46 0.19 -13.34
C TYR A 206 -1.82 1.49 -12.87
N CYS A 207 -1.44 1.57 -11.59
CA CYS A 207 -0.92 2.79 -10.97
C CYS A 207 0.55 3.07 -11.29
N GLY A 208 1.25 2.17 -11.98
CA GLY A 208 2.69 2.28 -12.22
C GLY A 208 3.52 2.30 -10.93
N ILE A 209 3.05 1.61 -9.91
CA ILE A 209 3.78 1.42 -8.65
C ILE A 209 4.78 0.30 -8.86
N ILE A 210 6.03 0.49 -8.44
CA ILE A 210 7.04 -0.56 -8.46
C ILE A 210 6.63 -1.64 -7.45
N PHE A 211 6.50 -2.86 -7.94
CA PHE A 211 6.24 -4.01 -7.09
C PHE A 211 7.56 -4.66 -6.71
N ASN A 212 7.89 -4.60 -5.43
CA ASN A 212 9.08 -5.21 -4.89
C ASN A 212 8.68 -6.47 -4.10
N SER A 213 9.13 -7.64 -4.55
CA SER A 213 9.03 -8.86 -3.76
C SER A 213 10.25 -8.92 -2.85
N GLY A 214 10.04 -8.63 -1.59
CA GLY A 214 11.06 -8.70 -0.57
C GLY A 214 10.96 -10.01 0.21
N GLU A 215 12.07 -10.35 0.82
CA GLU A 215 12.18 -11.47 1.72
C GLU A 215 12.51 -10.98 3.10
N ASP A 216 11.74 -11.49 4.05
CA ASP A 216 12.02 -11.30 5.45
C ASP A 216 13.19 -12.15 5.92
N ASN A 217 13.77 -11.76 7.02
CA ASN A 217 14.79 -12.36 7.82
C ASN A 217 14.75 -13.87 7.95
N TYR A 218 15.44 -14.57 7.07
CA TYR A 218 15.62 -16.01 7.21
C TYR A 218 16.94 -16.39 7.87
N LEU A 219 17.80 -15.41 8.13
CA LEU A 219 19.11 -15.67 8.75
C LEU A 219 19.04 -16.01 10.24
N THR A 220 17.88 -15.84 10.85
CA THR A 220 17.66 -16.09 12.29
C THR A 220 16.83 -17.34 12.58
N THR A 221 16.42 -18.12 11.58
CA THR A 221 15.65 -19.33 11.77
C THR A 221 16.55 -20.58 11.75
N ASP A 222 16.29 -21.52 12.64
CA ASP A 222 17.00 -22.79 12.71
C ASP A 222 16.84 -23.66 11.46
N ASP A 223 15.84 -23.32 10.61
CA ASP A 223 15.50 -24.03 9.37
C ASP A 223 15.72 -23.17 8.10
N ALA A 224 16.91 -22.58 7.99
CA ALA A 224 17.26 -21.70 6.87
C ALA A 224 17.05 -22.34 5.47
N ILE A 225 17.20 -23.64 5.32
CA ILE A 225 17.02 -24.36 4.05
C ILE A 225 15.53 -24.44 3.69
N GLU A 226 14.67 -24.76 4.65
CA GLU A 226 13.23 -24.82 4.44
C GLU A 226 12.66 -23.42 4.17
N ALA A 227 13.14 -22.43 4.90
CA ALA A 227 12.81 -21.03 4.66
C ALA A 227 13.21 -20.61 3.24
N ALA A 228 14.42 -20.93 2.79
CA ALA A 228 14.89 -20.59 1.44
C ALA A 228 14.02 -21.23 0.34
N HIS A 229 13.60 -22.45 0.49
CA HIS A 229 12.69 -23.11 -0.46
C HIS A 229 11.31 -22.43 -0.50
N THR A 230 10.78 -22.08 0.65
CA THR A 230 9.48 -21.41 0.77
C THR A 230 9.52 -20.01 0.14
N VAL A 231 10.61 -19.30 0.34
CA VAL A 231 10.87 -18.00 -0.27
C VAL A 231 10.90 -18.10 -1.78
N THR A 232 11.67 -19.01 -2.34
CA THR A 232 11.74 -19.22 -3.79
C THR A 232 10.38 -19.54 -4.38
N ALA A 233 9.58 -20.36 -3.70
CA ALA A 233 8.20 -20.65 -4.12
C ALA A 233 7.31 -19.40 -4.08
N SER A 234 7.44 -18.57 -3.05
CA SER A 234 6.70 -17.31 -2.93
C SER A 234 7.06 -16.31 -4.02
N GLN A 235 8.33 -16.16 -4.34
CA GLN A 235 8.79 -15.33 -5.45
C GLN A 235 8.21 -15.79 -6.76
N PHE A 236 8.28 -17.09 -7.06
CA PHE A 236 7.70 -17.66 -8.26
C PHE A 236 6.19 -17.36 -8.37
N ILE A 237 5.43 -17.51 -7.28
CA ILE A 237 4.01 -17.17 -7.26
C ILE A 237 3.79 -15.67 -7.51
N ASN A 238 4.60 -14.80 -6.90
CA ASN A 238 4.53 -13.36 -7.11
C ASN A 238 4.78 -12.98 -8.57
N GLU A 239 5.79 -13.57 -9.19
CA GLU A 239 6.09 -13.36 -10.61
C GLU A 239 4.93 -13.82 -11.50
N GLN A 240 4.34 -14.99 -11.22
CA GLN A 240 3.18 -15.47 -11.96
C GLN A 240 1.97 -14.53 -11.81
N PHE A 241 1.73 -14.01 -10.62
CA PHE A 241 0.67 -13.03 -10.40
C PHE A 241 0.94 -11.72 -11.13
N ALA A 242 2.18 -11.27 -11.18
CA ALA A 242 2.56 -10.08 -11.92
C ALA A 242 2.30 -10.26 -13.44
N VAL A 243 2.67 -11.40 -13.99
CA VAL A 243 2.39 -11.74 -15.40
C VAL A 243 0.88 -11.77 -15.66
N LEU A 244 0.10 -12.44 -14.81
CA LEU A 244 -1.36 -12.51 -14.94
C LEU A 244 -2.03 -11.13 -14.78
N ALA A 245 -1.49 -10.27 -13.94
CA ALA A 245 -1.97 -8.89 -13.74
C ALA A 245 -1.43 -7.93 -14.80
N ASN A 246 -0.63 -8.42 -15.76
CA ASN A 246 0.00 -7.64 -16.83
C ASN A 246 0.84 -6.46 -16.28
N ILE A 247 1.61 -6.72 -15.22
CA ILE A 247 2.57 -5.76 -14.68
C ILE A 247 3.82 -5.78 -15.57
N PRO A 248 4.25 -4.64 -16.12
CA PRO A 248 5.47 -4.55 -16.91
C PRO A 248 6.72 -4.94 -16.12
N GLU A 249 7.72 -5.53 -16.79
CA GLU A 249 8.95 -5.98 -16.15
C GLU A 249 9.69 -4.82 -15.44
N GLU A 250 9.68 -3.63 -16.01
CA GLU A 250 10.26 -2.43 -15.41
C GLU A 250 9.58 -1.96 -14.10
N GLN A 251 8.41 -2.50 -13.79
CA GLN A 251 7.72 -2.27 -12.51
C GLN A 251 8.00 -3.37 -11.48
N MET A 252 8.77 -4.40 -11.85
CA MET A 252 9.14 -5.48 -10.94
C MET A 252 10.49 -5.18 -10.32
N GLY A 253 10.55 -5.20 -8.99
CA GLY A 253 11.77 -5.04 -8.22
C GLY A 253 12.08 -6.30 -7.41
N LEU A 254 13.36 -6.62 -7.27
CA LEU A 254 13.84 -7.59 -6.30
C LEU A 254 14.51 -6.83 -5.16
N GLY A 255 13.96 -6.90 -3.97
CA GLY A 255 14.52 -6.33 -2.78
C GLY A 255 14.91 -7.41 -1.79
N HIS A 256 16.10 -7.30 -1.24
CA HIS A 256 16.51 -8.07 -0.07
C HIS A 256 16.50 -7.12 1.12
N ALA A 257 15.62 -7.35 2.06
CA ALA A 257 15.67 -6.68 3.35
C ALA A 257 16.49 -7.55 4.30
N PHE A 258 17.63 -7.03 4.72
CA PHE A 258 18.36 -7.60 5.83
C PHE A 258 17.99 -6.81 7.08
N GLU A 259 17.18 -7.38 7.94
CA GLU A 259 17.12 -6.92 9.31
C GLU A 259 18.29 -7.54 10.07
N MET A 260 19.21 -6.74 10.49
CA MET A 260 20.19 -7.14 11.49
C MET A 260 19.57 -6.80 12.84
N ASP A 261 19.19 -7.81 13.59
CA ASP A 261 18.89 -7.65 14.99
C ASP A 261 20.14 -7.11 15.72
N PRO A 262 19.99 -6.11 16.61
CA PRO A 262 21.09 -5.50 17.32
C PRO A 262 21.79 -6.44 18.28
#